data_6deb88b935e3e12a593db9568fe2adc8
#
_entry.id   6deb88b935e3e12a593db9568fe2adc8
#
_cell.length_a   1.000
_cell.length_b   1.000
_cell.length_c   1.000
_cell.angle_alpha   90.00
_cell.angle_beta   90.00
_cell.angle_gamma   90.00
#
_symmetry.space_group_name_H-M   'P 1'
#
loop_
_entity.id
_entity.type
_entity.pdbx_description
1 polymer ?
#
loop_
_entity_poly.entity_id
_entity_poly.type
_entity_poly.pdbx_seq_one_letter_code
_entity_poly.pdbx_strand_id
1 'polypeptide(L)'
;MPPKRSNAWAEIALNDFDSAFHLLLGRLIHAIARLDFNVGLQLGYWAHKDDASIWKLLKPGTSRLHERLTALEELVSAAWFTSHDEGQKEFRRWFDRAHKARGLRNEYAHGRWGVPGKHLFTESGRLSDATPLLVFVPLDWDMSPNREDKSIELTLDEFAAQVEEAEQLSVHFLNIVTKYGEHLYPGRRLSGV
;
A
#
# COMPACT_ATOMS: atom_id res chain seq x y z
N MET A 1 -19.83 -31.24 34.92
CA MET A 1 -19.33 -29.99 34.26
C MET A 1 -20.47 -29.41 33.47
N PRO A 2 -20.89 -28.18 33.68
CA PRO A 2 -21.88 -27.55 32.82
C PRO A 2 -21.27 -27.32 31.42
N PRO A 3 -22.03 -27.49 30.35
CA PRO A 3 -21.54 -27.24 29.00
C PRO A 3 -21.07 -25.79 28.86
N LYS A 4 -19.86 -25.58 28.35
CA LYS A 4 -19.39 -24.24 27.95
C LYS A 4 -20.42 -23.68 26.95
N ARG A 5 -21.17 -22.66 27.35
CA ARG A 5 -22.04 -21.91 26.42
C ARG A 5 -21.10 -21.31 25.35
N SER A 6 -21.26 -21.77 24.11
CA SER A 6 -20.62 -21.12 22.98
C SER A 6 -21.14 -19.66 22.96
N ASN A 7 -20.21 -18.72 22.93
CA ASN A 7 -20.56 -17.30 22.91
C ASN A 7 -20.86 -16.90 21.47
N ALA A 8 -22.01 -17.35 20.95
CA ALA A 8 -22.43 -17.16 19.56
C ALA A 8 -22.34 -15.69 19.11
N TRP A 9 -22.59 -14.75 20.01
CA TRP A 9 -22.44 -13.32 19.72
C TRP A 9 -20.97 -12.91 19.51
N ALA A 10 -20.04 -13.51 20.24
CA ALA A 10 -18.62 -13.26 20.05
C ALA A 10 -18.11 -13.83 18.72
N GLU A 11 -18.61 -14.99 18.31
CA GLU A 11 -18.29 -15.59 17.02
C GLU A 11 -18.82 -14.74 15.85
N ILE A 12 -20.03 -14.17 15.98
CA ILE A 12 -20.61 -13.27 14.98
C ILE A 12 -19.79 -11.97 14.86
N ALA A 13 -19.50 -11.33 16.01
CA ALA A 13 -18.70 -10.10 16.01
C ALA A 13 -17.26 -10.32 15.47
N LEU A 14 -16.68 -11.49 15.77
CA LEU A 14 -15.38 -11.88 15.25
C LEU A 14 -15.42 -12.10 13.72
N ASN A 15 -16.45 -12.75 13.21
CA ASN A 15 -16.62 -13.00 11.77
C ASN A 15 -16.83 -11.68 11.01
N ASP A 16 -17.58 -10.73 11.55
CA ASP A 16 -17.76 -9.40 10.94
C ASP A 16 -16.47 -8.61 10.92
N PHE A 17 -15.70 -8.65 12.00
CA PHE A 17 -14.39 -8.01 12.08
C PHE A 17 -13.39 -8.64 11.09
N ASP A 18 -13.33 -9.96 11.03
CA ASP A 18 -12.45 -10.71 10.12
C ASP A 18 -12.81 -10.43 8.66
N SER A 19 -14.12 -10.40 8.34
CA SER A 19 -14.61 -10.05 7.01
C SER A 19 -14.23 -8.63 6.61
N ALA A 20 -14.38 -7.66 7.51
CA ALA A 20 -13.98 -6.27 7.28
C ALA A 20 -12.47 -6.14 7.06
N PHE A 21 -11.66 -6.85 7.86
CA PHE A 21 -10.22 -6.90 7.69
C PHE A 21 -9.80 -7.47 6.33
N HIS A 22 -10.36 -8.62 5.93
CA HIS A 22 -10.04 -9.24 4.64
C HIS A 22 -10.46 -8.36 3.46
N LEU A 23 -11.57 -7.65 3.55
CA LEU A 23 -11.98 -6.67 2.55
C LEU A 23 -10.94 -5.54 2.43
N LEU A 24 -10.52 -4.96 3.53
CA LEU A 24 -9.51 -3.89 3.54
C LEU A 24 -8.17 -4.37 3.01
N LEU A 25 -7.73 -5.56 3.39
CA LEU A 25 -6.49 -6.16 2.87
C LEU A 25 -6.56 -6.37 1.35
N GLY A 26 -7.68 -6.88 0.85
CA GLY A 26 -7.92 -7.03 -0.59
C GLY A 26 -7.88 -5.69 -1.33
N ARG A 27 -8.49 -4.65 -0.77
CA ARG A 27 -8.44 -3.28 -1.31
C ARG A 27 -7.01 -2.73 -1.36
N LEU A 28 -6.22 -2.91 -0.30
CA LEU A 28 -4.81 -2.50 -0.27
C LEU A 28 -4.00 -3.16 -1.40
N ILE A 29 -4.13 -4.49 -1.53
CA ILE A 29 -3.42 -5.24 -2.58
C ILE A 29 -3.84 -4.72 -3.97
N HIS A 30 -5.14 -4.51 -4.20
CA HIS A 30 -5.65 -3.99 -5.46
C HIS A 30 -5.16 -2.56 -5.75
N ALA A 31 -5.15 -1.69 -4.74
CA ALA A 31 -4.66 -0.31 -4.86
C ALA A 31 -3.19 -0.27 -5.31
N ILE A 32 -2.34 -1.09 -4.70
CA ILE A 32 -0.92 -1.18 -5.06
C ILE A 32 -0.72 -1.83 -6.45
N ALA A 33 -1.51 -2.83 -6.82
CA ALA A 33 -1.46 -3.40 -8.16
C ALA A 33 -1.87 -2.38 -9.24
N ARG A 34 -2.89 -1.57 -8.99
CA ARG A 34 -3.30 -0.46 -9.86
C ARG A 34 -2.23 0.62 -9.96
N LEU A 35 -1.58 0.96 -8.84
CA LEU A 35 -0.45 1.88 -8.82
C LEU A 35 0.70 1.36 -9.70
N ASP A 36 1.09 0.10 -9.52
CA ASP A 36 2.16 -0.56 -10.30
C ASP A 36 1.86 -0.54 -11.80
N PHE A 37 0.61 -0.83 -12.17
CA PHE A 37 0.16 -0.76 -13.55
C PHE A 37 0.26 0.65 -14.13
N ASN A 38 -0.24 1.68 -13.42
CA ASN A 38 -0.21 3.07 -13.88
C ASN A 38 1.22 3.60 -14.00
N VAL A 39 2.10 3.28 -13.05
CA VAL A 39 3.54 3.61 -13.12
C VAL A 39 4.19 2.93 -14.32
N GLY A 40 3.89 1.65 -14.56
CA GLY A 40 4.38 0.92 -15.72
C GLY A 40 3.93 1.53 -17.05
N LEU A 41 2.65 1.90 -17.18
CA LEU A 41 2.13 2.59 -18.35
C LEU A 41 2.86 3.92 -18.60
N GLN A 42 3.05 4.71 -17.55
CA GLN A 42 3.70 6.02 -17.67
C GLN A 42 5.17 5.88 -18.05
N LEU A 43 5.89 4.91 -17.50
CA LEU A 43 7.25 4.58 -17.90
C LEU A 43 7.32 4.24 -19.39
N GLY A 44 6.46 3.33 -19.87
CA GLY A 44 6.40 2.94 -21.28
C GLY A 44 6.07 4.11 -22.18
N TYR A 45 5.26 5.04 -21.69
CA TYR A 45 4.88 6.23 -22.44
C TYR A 45 6.01 7.26 -22.56
N TRP A 46 6.77 7.47 -21.50
CA TRP A 46 7.87 8.43 -21.45
C TRP A 46 9.20 7.88 -21.96
N ALA A 47 9.39 6.57 -21.91
CA ALA A 47 10.61 5.93 -22.39
C ALA A 47 10.87 6.16 -23.87
N HIS A 48 12.13 6.34 -24.24
CA HIS A 48 12.54 6.27 -25.63
C HIS A 48 12.47 4.83 -26.16
N LYS A 49 12.23 4.67 -27.46
CA LYS A 49 12.17 3.33 -28.08
C LYS A 49 13.45 2.51 -27.87
N ASP A 50 14.56 3.19 -27.74
CA ASP A 50 15.89 2.58 -27.59
C ASP A 50 16.30 2.37 -26.11
N ASP A 51 15.41 2.69 -25.16
CA ASP A 51 15.68 2.52 -23.72
C ASP A 51 15.39 1.08 -23.29
N ALA A 52 16.35 0.21 -23.62
CA ALA A 52 16.24 -1.22 -23.30
C ALA A 52 16.11 -1.50 -21.79
N SER A 53 16.64 -0.62 -20.94
CA SER A 53 16.56 -0.76 -19.48
C SER A 53 15.11 -0.62 -19.00
N ILE A 54 14.39 0.41 -19.44
CA ILE A 54 12.98 0.63 -19.11
C ILE A 54 12.11 -0.48 -19.69
N TRP A 55 12.32 -0.87 -20.95
CA TRP A 55 11.55 -1.97 -21.56
C TRP A 55 11.73 -3.31 -20.84
N LYS A 56 12.90 -3.55 -20.23
CA LYS A 56 13.10 -4.71 -19.38
C LYS A 56 12.22 -4.66 -18.13
N LEU A 57 12.06 -3.49 -17.51
CA LEU A 57 11.19 -3.29 -16.32
C LEU A 57 9.70 -3.50 -16.62
N LEU A 58 9.29 -3.35 -17.88
CA LEU A 58 7.88 -3.50 -18.28
C LEU A 58 7.48 -4.93 -18.63
N LYS A 59 8.44 -5.85 -18.76
CA LYS A 59 8.14 -7.25 -19.03
C LYS A 59 7.48 -7.90 -17.80
N PRO A 60 6.43 -8.71 -17.98
CA PRO A 60 5.79 -9.42 -16.89
C PRO A 60 6.79 -10.29 -16.10
N GLY A 61 6.72 -10.21 -14.79
CA GLY A 61 7.55 -11.03 -13.88
C GLY A 61 9.02 -10.63 -13.77
N THR A 62 9.47 -9.59 -14.46
CA THR A 62 10.90 -9.19 -14.47
C THR A 62 11.24 -8.07 -13.50
N SER A 63 10.28 -7.27 -13.08
CA SER A 63 10.54 -6.14 -12.19
C SER A 63 9.51 -6.02 -11.07
N ARG A 64 9.93 -5.36 -10.00
CA ARG A 64 9.09 -5.04 -8.85
C ARG A 64 8.66 -3.57 -8.93
N LEU A 65 7.54 -3.21 -8.29
CA LEU A 65 7.08 -1.81 -8.22
C LEU A 65 8.19 -0.85 -7.75
N HIS A 66 9.07 -1.28 -6.85
CA HIS A 66 10.20 -0.45 -6.42
C HIS A 66 11.09 0.00 -7.59
N GLU A 67 11.49 -0.92 -8.45
CA GLU A 67 12.37 -0.64 -9.59
C GLU A 67 11.69 0.30 -10.60
N ARG A 68 10.38 0.12 -10.81
CA ARG A 68 9.59 1.01 -11.67
C ARG A 68 9.44 2.41 -11.09
N LEU A 69 9.19 2.52 -9.78
CA LEU A 69 9.14 3.82 -9.10
C LEU A 69 10.47 4.55 -9.18
N THR A 70 11.59 3.85 -8.92
CA THR A 70 12.93 4.43 -9.02
C THR A 70 13.23 4.91 -10.43
N ALA A 71 12.94 4.10 -11.46
CA ALA A 71 13.15 4.50 -12.84
C ALA A 71 12.28 5.70 -13.25
N LEU A 72 11.04 5.76 -12.77
CA LEU A 72 10.15 6.90 -13.00
C LEU A 72 10.68 8.17 -12.31
N GLU A 73 11.18 8.05 -11.09
CA GLU A 73 11.79 9.16 -10.34
C GLU A 73 13.03 9.70 -11.04
N GLU A 74 13.88 8.84 -11.59
CA GLU A 74 15.04 9.20 -12.39
C GLU A 74 14.63 9.97 -13.67
N LEU A 75 13.62 9.47 -14.39
CA LEU A 75 13.09 10.16 -15.58
C LEU A 75 12.52 11.54 -15.25
N VAL A 76 11.74 11.65 -14.19
CA VAL A 76 11.17 12.92 -13.72
C VAL A 76 12.29 13.88 -13.32
N SER A 77 13.28 13.41 -12.58
CA SER A 77 14.41 14.23 -12.13
C SER A 77 15.27 14.71 -13.30
N ALA A 78 15.51 13.87 -14.31
CA ALA A 78 16.26 14.24 -15.50
C ALA A 78 15.54 15.29 -16.35
N ALA A 79 14.21 15.17 -16.49
CA ALA A 79 13.41 16.11 -17.26
C ALA A 79 13.27 17.49 -16.61
N TRP A 80 13.41 17.56 -15.27
CA TRP A 80 13.21 18.80 -14.51
C TRP A 80 14.47 19.62 -14.28
N PHE A 81 15.50 19.43 -15.09
CA PHE A 81 16.81 20.07 -14.90
C PHE A 81 16.79 21.62 -15.00
N THR A 82 15.68 22.23 -15.39
CA THR A 82 15.72 23.64 -15.79
C THR A 82 14.71 24.62 -15.21
N SER A 83 13.61 24.28 -14.53
CA SER A 83 12.77 25.42 -14.11
C SER A 83 11.47 25.24 -13.31
N HIS A 84 10.96 24.10 -12.92
CA HIS A 84 9.67 24.04 -12.24
C HIS A 84 9.73 23.46 -10.84
N ASP A 85 10.04 24.33 -9.88
CA ASP A 85 10.24 23.98 -8.47
C ASP A 85 8.97 23.34 -7.81
N GLU A 86 7.77 23.81 -8.18
CA GLU A 86 6.52 23.28 -7.62
C GLU A 86 6.18 21.86 -8.11
N GLY A 87 6.27 21.61 -9.40
CA GLY A 87 5.98 20.29 -9.96
C GLY A 87 6.96 19.24 -9.43
N GLN A 88 8.24 19.58 -9.34
CA GLN A 88 9.24 18.71 -8.75
C GLN A 88 8.91 18.37 -7.28
N LYS A 89 8.47 19.35 -6.50
CA LYS A 89 8.03 19.14 -5.11
C LYS A 89 6.79 18.25 -5.02
N GLU A 90 5.82 18.42 -5.91
CA GLU A 90 4.63 17.56 -5.96
C GLU A 90 4.99 16.11 -6.29
N PHE A 91 5.82 15.86 -7.31
CA PHE A 91 6.29 14.53 -7.65
C PHE A 91 7.09 13.91 -6.50
N ARG A 92 8.01 14.64 -5.88
CA ARG A 92 8.79 14.13 -4.75
C ARG A 92 7.89 13.68 -3.60
N ARG A 93 6.91 14.51 -3.19
CA ARG A 93 5.94 14.13 -2.15
C ARG A 93 5.13 12.90 -2.54
N TRP A 94 4.78 12.80 -3.81
CA TRP A 94 4.06 11.63 -4.30
C TRP A 94 4.95 10.37 -4.27
N PHE A 95 6.20 10.44 -4.69
CA PHE A 95 7.15 9.31 -4.62
C PHE A 95 7.35 8.83 -3.18
N ASP A 96 7.55 9.74 -2.23
CA ASP A 96 7.70 9.41 -0.81
C ASP A 96 6.49 8.59 -0.31
N ARG A 97 5.27 9.03 -0.66
CA ARG A 97 4.03 8.33 -0.30
C ARG A 97 3.90 6.98 -1.01
N ALA A 98 4.24 6.90 -2.29
CA ALA A 98 4.19 5.66 -3.07
C ALA A 98 5.17 4.61 -2.54
N HIS A 99 6.39 5.01 -2.20
CA HIS A 99 7.38 4.14 -1.58
C HIS A 99 6.94 3.65 -0.19
N LYS A 100 6.33 4.52 0.61
CA LYS A 100 5.76 4.15 1.91
C LYS A 100 4.64 3.12 1.77
N ALA A 101 3.66 3.36 0.88
CA ALA A 101 2.54 2.45 0.66
C ALA A 101 3.02 1.08 0.12
N ARG A 102 3.99 1.07 -0.80
CA ARG A 102 4.64 -0.16 -1.26
C ARG A 102 5.32 -0.90 -0.12
N GLY A 103 6.02 -0.18 0.77
CA GLY A 103 6.65 -0.74 1.96
C GLY A 103 5.64 -1.45 2.84
N LEU A 104 4.55 -0.77 3.21
CA LEU A 104 3.46 -1.33 4.01
C LEU A 104 2.85 -2.58 3.37
N ARG A 105 2.57 -2.53 2.06
CA ARG A 105 2.03 -3.72 1.36
C ARG A 105 2.98 -4.91 1.42
N ASN A 106 4.27 -4.69 1.22
CA ASN A 106 5.25 -5.77 1.28
C ASN A 106 5.36 -6.34 2.70
N GLU A 107 5.41 -5.48 3.71
CA GLU A 107 5.41 -5.87 5.10
C GLU A 107 4.17 -6.70 5.44
N TYR A 108 2.98 -6.17 5.12
CA TYR A 108 1.69 -6.82 5.42
C TYR A 108 1.45 -8.12 4.64
N ALA A 109 2.03 -8.27 3.45
CA ALA A 109 1.92 -9.50 2.68
C ALA A 109 2.85 -10.62 3.19
N HIS A 110 3.89 -10.30 3.94
CA HIS A 110 4.88 -11.25 4.41
C HIS A 110 4.85 -11.50 5.92
N GLY A 111 4.00 -10.81 6.66
CA GLY A 111 3.81 -11.01 8.09
C GLY A 111 2.57 -11.85 8.42
N ARG A 112 2.32 -11.97 9.71
CA ARG A 112 1.16 -12.66 10.24
C ARG A 112 0.19 -11.68 10.89
N TRP A 113 -1.06 -11.77 10.51
CA TRP A 113 -2.15 -11.02 11.12
C TRP A 113 -2.90 -11.87 12.14
N GLY A 114 -3.41 -11.23 13.16
CA GLY A 114 -4.26 -11.86 14.16
C GLY A 114 -5.07 -10.83 14.94
N VAL A 115 -6.09 -11.34 15.62
CA VAL A 115 -6.86 -10.58 16.60
C VAL A 115 -6.59 -11.22 17.95
N PRO A 116 -5.91 -10.52 18.86
CA PRO A 116 -5.64 -11.07 20.20
C PRO A 116 -6.93 -11.30 20.96
N GLY A 117 -7.15 -12.51 21.44
CA GLY A 117 -8.34 -12.86 22.22
C GLY A 117 -8.55 -11.95 23.44
N LYS A 118 -7.46 -11.47 24.06
CA LYS A 118 -7.49 -10.53 25.19
C LYS A 118 -8.21 -9.20 24.88
N HIS A 119 -8.26 -8.78 23.61
CA HIS A 119 -8.95 -7.55 23.20
C HIS A 119 -10.44 -7.77 22.94
N LEU A 120 -10.86 -9.03 22.81
CA LEU A 120 -12.25 -9.36 22.52
C LEU A 120 -13.05 -9.69 23.77
N PHE A 121 -12.39 -10.16 24.83
CA PHE A 121 -13.05 -10.64 26.02
C PHE A 121 -12.45 -10.00 27.28
N THR A 122 -13.32 -9.66 28.22
CA THR A 122 -12.93 -9.32 29.58
C THR A 122 -12.43 -10.57 30.30
N GLU A 123 -11.74 -10.42 31.45
CA GLU A 123 -11.30 -11.52 32.29
C GLU A 123 -12.48 -12.42 32.75
N SER A 124 -13.70 -11.87 32.81
CA SER A 124 -14.91 -12.62 33.12
C SER A 124 -15.48 -13.38 31.90
N GLY A 125 -14.85 -13.33 30.74
CA GLY A 125 -15.28 -13.99 29.51
C GLY A 125 -16.48 -13.30 28.82
N ARG A 126 -16.77 -12.04 29.16
CA ARG A 126 -17.77 -11.21 28.43
C ARG A 126 -17.09 -10.50 27.27
N LEU A 127 -17.87 -10.18 26.20
CA LEU A 127 -17.40 -9.31 25.14
C LEU A 127 -16.90 -8.00 25.76
N SER A 128 -15.70 -7.60 25.37
CA SER A 128 -15.13 -6.33 25.78
C SER A 128 -15.82 -5.21 25.03
N ASP A 129 -16.10 -4.09 25.69
CA ASP A 129 -16.52 -2.84 25.03
C ASP A 129 -15.33 -2.14 24.34
N ALA A 130 -14.11 -2.67 24.49
CA ALA A 130 -12.93 -2.14 23.83
C ALA A 130 -12.98 -2.43 22.33
N THR A 131 -12.52 -1.47 21.54
CA THR A 131 -12.37 -1.63 20.09
C THR A 131 -11.40 -2.79 19.80
N PRO A 132 -11.78 -3.79 19.00
CA PRO A 132 -10.88 -4.86 18.60
C PRO A 132 -9.67 -4.32 17.86
N LEU A 133 -8.49 -4.84 18.16
CA LEU A 133 -7.25 -4.48 17.49
C LEU A 133 -6.82 -5.58 16.53
N LEU A 134 -6.33 -5.18 15.36
CA LEU A 134 -5.51 -6.01 14.50
C LEU A 134 -4.09 -6.02 15.04
N VAL A 135 -3.49 -7.19 15.13
CA VAL A 135 -2.08 -7.31 15.46
C VAL A 135 -1.35 -7.89 14.26
N PHE A 136 -0.40 -7.14 13.79
CA PHE A 136 0.51 -7.57 12.75
C PHE A 136 1.86 -7.94 13.36
N VAL A 137 2.38 -9.11 12.98
CA VAL A 137 3.69 -9.59 13.37
C VAL A 137 4.54 -9.78 12.12
N PRO A 138 5.64 -9.01 11.96
CA PRO A 138 6.50 -9.11 10.79
C PRO A 138 7.19 -10.48 10.68
N LEU A 139 7.62 -10.84 9.49
CA LEU A 139 8.26 -12.13 9.22
C LEU A 139 9.55 -12.35 10.02
N ASP A 140 10.30 -11.29 10.30
CA ASP A 140 11.55 -11.34 11.06
C ASP A 140 11.37 -11.29 12.59
N TRP A 141 10.11 -11.32 13.05
CA TRP A 141 9.77 -11.27 14.46
C TRP A 141 10.48 -12.37 15.30
N ASP A 142 10.53 -13.59 14.76
CA ASP A 142 11.18 -14.72 15.45
C ASP A 142 12.71 -14.58 15.55
N MET A 143 13.32 -13.75 14.72
CA MET A 143 14.77 -13.52 14.69
C MET A 143 15.19 -12.35 15.58
N SER A 144 14.24 -11.64 16.17
CA SER A 144 14.53 -10.50 17.04
C SER A 144 14.70 -10.94 18.49
N PRO A 145 15.72 -10.44 19.22
CA PRO A 145 15.85 -10.66 20.65
C PRO A 145 14.68 -10.05 21.45
N ASN A 146 14.02 -9.02 20.91
CA ASN A 146 12.87 -8.34 21.53
C ASN A 146 11.63 -8.53 20.65
N ARG A 147 11.03 -9.72 20.74
CA ARG A 147 9.90 -10.14 19.91
C ARG A 147 8.67 -9.23 19.99
N GLU A 148 8.42 -8.65 21.18
CA GLU A 148 7.26 -7.80 21.46
C GLU A 148 7.37 -6.42 20.81
N ASP A 149 8.58 -5.93 20.54
CA ASP A 149 8.83 -4.57 20.04
C ASP A 149 8.50 -4.39 18.55
N LYS A 150 8.23 -5.48 17.84
CA LYS A 150 7.94 -5.44 16.39
C LYS A 150 6.49 -5.65 16.02
N SER A 151 5.63 -5.98 16.97
CA SER A 151 4.21 -6.09 16.69
C SER A 151 3.59 -4.71 16.49
N ILE A 152 2.77 -4.57 15.46
CA ILE A 152 2.01 -3.36 15.18
C ILE A 152 0.56 -3.65 15.54
N GLU A 153 -0.01 -2.83 16.41
CA GLU A 153 -1.43 -2.89 16.78
C GLU A 153 -2.18 -1.77 16.04
N LEU A 154 -3.26 -2.12 15.35
CA LEU A 154 -4.08 -1.20 14.56
C LEU A 154 -5.56 -1.45 14.83
N THR A 155 -6.35 -0.38 14.90
CA THR A 155 -7.80 -0.48 14.73
C THR A 155 -8.16 -0.70 13.26
N LEU A 156 -9.37 -1.19 12.99
CA LEU A 156 -9.86 -1.26 11.59
C LEU A 156 -9.91 0.11 10.93
N ASP A 157 -10.22 1.18 11.67
CA ASP A 157 -10.26 2.54 11.14
C ASP A 157 -8.87 3.05 10.76
N GLU A 158 -7.85 2.77 11.57
CA GLU A 158 -6.46 3.12 11.23
C GLU A 158 -5.97 2.34 10.00
N PHE A 159 -6.34 1.05 9.92
CA PHE A 159 -6.01 0.26 8.73
C PHE A 159 -6.78 0.75 7.49
N ALA A 160 -8.06 1.10 7.64
CA ALA A 160 -8.87 1.67 6.56
C ALA A 160 -8.28 2.99 6.05
N ALA A 161 -7.78 3.86 6.93
CA ALA A 161 -7.11 5.09 6.54
C ALA A 161 -5.82 4.83 5.71
N GLN A 162 -5.05 3.81 6.06
CA GLN A 162 -3.87 3.42 5.26
C GLN A 162 -4.27 2.88 3.88
N VAL A 163 -5.37 2.13 3.80
CA VAL A 163 -5.92 1.61 2.54
C VAL A 163 -6.40 2.75 1.66
N GLU A 164 -7.14 3.69 2.21
CA GLU A 164 -7.64 4.88 1.50
C GLU A 164 -6.47 5.72 0.94
N GLU A 165 -5.44 5.94 1.74
CA GLU A 165 -4.22 6.62 1.30
C GLU A 165 -3.58 5.91 0.09
N ALA A 166 -3.49 4.58 0.11
CA ALA A 166 -2.97 3.80 -1.00
C ALA A 166 -3.86 3.90 -2.26
N GLU A 167 -5.18 3.91 -2.11
CA GLU A 167 -6.13 4.09 -3.21
C GLU A 167 -6.02 5.47 -3.86
N GLN A 168 -5.80 6.52 -3.08
CA GLN A 168 -5.63 7.88 -3.56
C GLN A 168 -4.33 8.10 -4.34
N LEU A 169 -3.29 7.29 -4.12
CA LEU A 169 -2.02 7.45 -4.82
C LEU A 169 -2.14 7.37 -6.34
N SER A 170 -2.97 6.46 -6.86
CA SER A 170 -3.19 6.34 -8.30
C SER A 170 -3.91 7.55 -8.87
N VAL A 171 -4.89 8.10 -8.15
CA VAL A 171 -5.63 9.31 -8.56
C VAL A 171 -4.69 10.53 -8.55
N HIS A 172 -3.92 10.71 -7.49
CA HIS A 172 -2.94 11.79 -7.39
C HIS A 172 -1.87 11.68 -8.48
N PHE A 173 -1.41 10.48 -8.79
CA PHE A 173 -0.46 10.25 -9.87
C PHE A 173 -0.99 10.74 -11.22
N LEU A 174 -2.19 10.34 -11.59
CA LEU A 174 -2.81 10.76 -12.83
C LEU A 174 -3.00 12.28 -12.89
N ASN A 175 -3.38 12.91 -11.77
CA ASN A 175 -3.52 14.36 -11.68
C ASN A 175 -2.18 15.07 -11.90
N ILE A 176 -1.11 14.62 -11.25
CA ILE A 176 0.24 15.20 -11.42
C ILE A 176 0.73 15.00 -12.85
N VAL A 177 0.57 13.80 -13.41
CA VAL A 177 0.96 13.50 -14.80
C VAL A 177 0.17 14.36 -15.79
N THR A 178 -1.13 14.54 -15.58
CA THR A 178 -1.96 15.40 -16.42
C THR A 178 -1.52 16.87 -16.33
N LYS A 179 -1.19 17.33 -15.15
CA LYS A 179 -0.79 18.72 -14.88
C LYS A 179 0.59 19.06 -15.46
N TYR A 180 1.54 18.14 -15.37
CA TYR A 180 2.94 18.39 -15.69
C TYR A 180 3.52 17.55 -16.83
N GLY A 181 2.82 16.51 -17.28
CA GLY A 181 3.35 15.53 -18.23
C GLY A 181 3.75 16.13 -19.57
N GLU A 182 2.99 17.11 -20.09
CA GLU A 182 3.32 17.79 -21.34
C GLU A 182 4.59 18.64 -21.21
N HIS A 183 4.82 19.20 -20.03
CA HIS A 183 6.02 19.97 -19.74
C HIS A 183 7.27 19.07 -19.63
N LEU A 184 7.11 17.91 -18.99
CA LEU A 184 8.20 16.92 -18.84
C LEU A 184 8.58 16.26 -20.17
N TYR A 185 7.58 15.96 -20.99
CA TYR A 185 7.73 15.24 -22.27
C TYR A 185 6.85 15.86 -23.34
N PRO A 186 7.26 17.01 -23.94
CA PRO A 186 6.48 17.70 -24.96
C PRO A 186 6.13 16.78 -26.14
N GLY A 187 4.89 16.81 -26.56
CA GLY A 187 4.38 15.98 -27.67
C GLY A 187 4.08 14.54 -27.34
N ARG A 188 4.22 14.12 -26.08
CA ARG A 188 3.85 12.80 -25.59
C ARG A 188 2.65 12.92 -24.64
N ARG A 189 1.47 13.16 -25.19
CA ARG A 189 0.21 13.14 -24.43
C ARG A 189 -0.29 11.71 -24.32
N LEU A 190 -0.82 11.34 -23.13
CA LEU A 190 -1.73 10.22 -23.02
C LEU A 190 -2.94 10.52 -23.90
N SER A 191 -2.94 10.04 -25.14
CA SER A 191 -4.10 10.13 -26.02
C SER A 191 -5.14 9.12 -25.55
N GLY A 192 -6.10 9.61 -24.77
CA GLY A 192 -7.38 8.96 -24.51
C GLY A 192 -7.35 7.85 -23.46
N VAL A 193 -7.56 8.22 -22.21
CA VAL A 193 -8.33 7.42 -21.26
C VAL A 193 -9.60 8.20 -20.95
#